data_f563e07a4858393e50601c0ac6f7bcc6
#
_entry.id   f563e07a4858393e50601c0ac6f7bcc6
#
_cell.length_a   1.000
_cell.length_b   1.000
_cell.length_c   1.000
_cell.angle_alpha   90.00
_cell.angle_beta   90.00
_cell.angle_gamma   90.00
#
_symmetry.space_group_name_H-M   'P 1'
#
loop_
_entity.id
_entity.type
_entity.pdbx_description
1 polymer ?
#
loop_
_entity_poly.entity_id
_entity_poly.type
_entity_poly.pdbx_seq_one_letter_code
_entity_poly.pdbx_strand_id
1 'polypeptide(L)'
;MTTVSHFILAMILHPEVLAKVQEEMDTVIGPGRLPTFSDRASLPYLESVMSETLRWGVPVPLALPHRLMEDDTFNGYHIPKGTLVFGNVW
;
A
#
# COMPACT_ATOMS: atom_id res chain seq x y z
N MET A 1 -13.04 3.05 -2.57
CA MET A 1 -12.05 3.26 -3.68
C MET A 1 -10.92 2.27 -3.48
N THR A 2 -10.43 1.62 -4.53
CA THR A 2 -9.33 0.65 -4.42
C THR A 2 -7.97 1.36 -4.52
N THR A 3 -6.89 0.72 -4.09
CA THR A 3 -5.52 1.25 -4.22
C THR A 3 -5.18 1.65 -5.66
N VAL A 4 -5.59 0.84 -6.64
CA VAL A 4 -5.38 1.15 -8.07
C VAL A 4 -6.08 2.45 -8.49
N SER A 5 -7.31 2.68 -8.02
CA SER A 5 -8.04 3.92 -8.31
C SER A 5 -7.34 5.14 -7.67
N HIS A 6 -6.82 4.99 -6.45
CA HIS A 6 -6.03 6.05 -5.79
C HIS A 6 -4.72 6.33 -6.55
N PHE A 7 -4.03 5.28 -7.00
CA PHE A 7 -2.82 5.43 -7.82
C PHE A 7 -3.12 6.20 -9.12
N ILE A 8 -4.17 5.81 -9.86
CA ILE A 8 -4.54 6.49 -11.10
C ILE A 8 -4.89 7.97 -10.82
N LEU A 9 -5.67 8.23 -9.78
CA LEU A 9 -6.02 9.60 -9.38
C LEU A 9 -4.77 10.42 -9.02
N ALA A 10 -3.85 9.84 -8.24
CA ALA A 10 -2.60 10.50 -7.87
C ALA A 10 -1.75 10.84 -9.12
N MET A 11 -1.67 9.93 -10.09
CA MET A 11 -0.92 10.17 -11.34
C MET A 11 -1.56 11.25 -12.23
N ILE A 12 -2.89 11.35 -12.21
CA ILE A 12 -3.60 12.44 -12.91
C ILE A 12 -3.33 13.80 -12.24
N LEU A 13 -3.29 13.84 -10.91
CA LEU A 13 -3.06 15.06 -10.14
C LEU A 13 -1.58 15.49 -10.14
N HIS A 14 -0.66 14.55 -10.35
CA HIS A 14 0.79 14.73 -10.27
C HIS A 14 1.49 14.19 -11.53
N PRO A 15 1.30 14.82 -12.70
CA PRO A 15 1.87 14.33 -13.96
C PRO A 15 3.41 14.32 -13.97
N GLU A 16 4.05 15.18 -13.18
CA GLU A 16 5.50 15.21 -12.98
C GLU A 16 6.02 13.95 -12.27
N VAL A 17 5.23 13.37 -11.37
CA VAL A 17 5.54 12.10 -10.71
C VAL A 17 5.39 10.94 -11.70
N LEU A 18 4.31 10.95 -12.48
CA LEU A 18 4.08 9.94 -13.52
C LEU A 18 5.24 9.91 -14.53
N ALA A 19 5.70 11.08 -14.99
CA ALA A 19 6.81 11.16 -15.93
C ALA A 19 8.09 10.52 -15.38
N LYS A 20 8.42 10.75 -14.11
CA LYS A 20 9.58 10.13 -13.45
C LYS A 20 9.45 8.62 -13.28
N VAL A 21 8.24 8.13 -12.96
CA VAL A 21 7.98 6.68 -12.89
C VAL A 21 8.18 6.04 -14.25
N GLN A 22 7.66 6.66 -15.31
CA GLN A 22 7.83 6.18 -16.69
C GLN A 22 9.29 6.15 -17.09
N GLU A 23 10.05 7.22 -16.82
CA GLU A 23 11.48 7.31 -17.10
C GLU A 23 12.28 6.19 -16.39
N GLU A 24 11.99 5.93 -15.10
CA GLU A 24 12.63 4.83 -14.37
C GLU A 24 12.29 3.48 -14.99
N MET A 25 11.02 3.24 -15.31
CA MET A 25 10.57 1.99 -15.93
C MET A 25 11.18 1.78 -17.32
N ASP A 26 11.21 2.81 -18.15
CA ASP A 26 11.78 2.74 -19.50
C ASP A 26 13.29 2.48 -19.45
N THR A 27 13.98 3.06 -18.45
CA THR A 27 15.44 2.88 -18.28
C THR A 27 15.79 1.49 -17.76
N VAL A 28 15.03 0.96 -16.80
CA VAL A 28 15.36 -0.30 -16.11
C VAL A 28 14.80 -1.50 -16.86
N ILE A 29 13.60 -1.41 -17.39
CA ILE A 29 12.88 -2.54 -18.01
C ILE A 29 12.90 -2.43 -19.52
N GLY A 30 12.71 -1.22 -20.05
CA GLY A 30 12.60 -0.93 -21.48
C GLY A 30 11.29 -1.46 -22.09
N PRO A 31 11.12 -1.24 -23.42
CA PRO A 31 9.85 -1.54 -24.09
C PRO A 31 9.65 -3.03 -24.45
N GLY A 32 10.67 -3.87 -24.23
CA GLY A 32 10.67 -5.25 -24.73
C GLY A 32 9.92 -6.27 -23.88
N ARG A 33 9.54 -5.94 -22.66
CA ARG A 33 8.88 -6.86 -21.72
C ARG A 33 8.07 -6.14 -20.66
N LEU A 34 7.21 -6.89 -19.98
CA LEU A 34 6.54 -6.41 -18.77
C LEU A 34 7.44 -6.56 -17.53
N PRO A 35 7.27 -5.70 -16.50
CA PRO A 35 7.96 -5.83 -15.24
C PRO A 35 7.60 -7.13 -14.52
N THR A 36 8.56 -7.65 -13.77
CA THR A 36 8.40 -8.82 -12.90
C THR A 36 8.70 -8.45 -11.45
N PHE A 37 8.36 -9.31 -10.49
CA PHE A 37 8.67 -9.06 -9.09
C PHE A 37 10.17 -8.94 -8.79
N SER A 38 11.04 -9.57 -9.59
CA SER A 38 12.49 -9.46 -9.44
C SER A 38 13.03 -8.07 -9.81
N ASP A 39 12.30 -7.29 -10.60
CA ASP A 39 12.69 -5.94 -10.99
C ASP A 39 12.45 -4.91 -9.88
N ARG A 40 11.63 -5.25 -8.88
CA ARG A 40 11.20 -4.35 -7.81
C ARG A 40 12.35 -3.64 -7.10
N ALA A 41 13.45 -4.37 -6.81
CA ALA A 41 14.62 -3.81 -6.16
C ALA A 41 15.36 -2.76 -7.01
N SER A 42 15.13 -2.77 -8.33
CA SER A 42 15.72 -1.84 -9.30
C SER A 42 14.81 -0.66 -9.64
N LEU A 43 13.64 -0.56 -9.02
CA LEU A 43 12.62 0.47 -9.24
C LEU A 43 12.31 1.27 -7.95
N PRO A 44 13.31 1.92 -7.32
CA PRO A 44 13.14 2.58 -6.04
C PRO A 44 12.18 3.77 -6.06
N TYR A 45 12.08 4.49 -7.17
CA TYR A 45 11.15 5.60 -7.30
C TYR A 45 9.71 5.11 -7.38
N LEU A 46 9.43 4.10 -8.21
CA LEU A 46 8.13 3.45 -8.28
C LEU A 46 7.72 2.88 -6.92
N GLU A 47 8.63 2.24 -6.18
CA GLU A 47 8.37 1.72 -4.85
C GLU A 47 7.97 2.82 -3.86
N SER A 48 8.64 3.98 -3.94
CA SER A 48 8.30 5.15 -3.13
C SER A 48 6.92 5.71 -3.48
N VAL A 49 6.58 5.79 -4.76
CA VAL A 49 5.28 6.24 -5.25
C VAL A 49 4.16 5.28 -4.81
N MET A 50 4.40 3.98 -4.86
CA MET A 50 3.43 2.98 -4.36
C MET A 50 3.19 3.13 -2.86
N SER A 51 4.25 3.29 -2.07
CA SER A 51 4.18 3.50 -0.63
C SER A 51 3.43 4.78 -0.28
N GLU A 52 3.70 5.86 -1.00
CA GLU A 52 3.01 7.14 -0.81
C GLU A 52 1.54 7.07 -1.23
N THR A 53 1.22 6.35 -2.29
CA THR A 53 -0.17 6.10 -2.69
C THR A 53 -0.97 5.40 -1.60
N LEU A 54 -0.38 4.40 -0.94
CA LEU A 54 -1.00 3.68 0.17
C LEU A 54 -1.16 4.58 1.41
N ARG A 55 -0.18 5.43 1.68
CA ARG A 55 -0.24 6.40 2.79
C ARG A 55 -1.32 7.45 2.55
N TRP A 56 -1.38 8.01 1.35
CA TRP A 56 -2.32 9.09 0.98
C TRP A 56 -3.76 8.60 0.84
N GLY A 57 -3.95 7.45 0.22
CA GLY A 57 -5.25 6.87 -0.09
C GLY A 57 -5.45 5.51 0.57
N VAL A 58 -5.58 5.48 1.91
CA VAL A 58 -5.80 4.22 2.64
C VAL A 58 -7.06 3.53 2.15
N PRO A 59 -6.97 2.36 1.51
CA PRO A 59 -8.12 1.69 0.90
C PRO A 59 -9.12 1.16 1.92
N VAL A 60 -8.64 0.76 3.09
CA VAL A 60 -9.44 0.21 4.20
C VAL A 60 -8.97 0.85 5.53
N PRO A 61 -9.43 2.06 5.86
CA PRO A 61 -8.88 2.84 6.97
C PRO A 61 -9.05 2.21 8.35
N LEU A 62 -10.09 1.40 8.55
CA LEU A 62 -10.30 0.66 9.80
C LEU A 62 -9.76 -0.78 9.73
N ALA A 63 -9.05 -1.14 8.67
CA ALA A 63 -8.63 -2.50 8.36
C ALA A 63 -9.81 -3.50 8.33
N LEU A 64 -9.51 -4.79 8.24
CA LEU A 64 -10.53 -5.81 8.38
C LEU A 64 -10.69 -6.15 9.87
N PRO A 65 -11.92 -6.34 10.37
CA PRO A 65 -12.14 -6.78 11.74
C PRO A 65 -11.48 -8.13 12.00
N HIS A 66 -10.70 -8.22 13.06
CA HIS A 66 -10.14 -9.47 13.56
C HIS A 66 -10.91 -9.92 14.80
N ARG A 67 -11.06 -11.22 14.99
CA ARG A 67 -11.66 -11.80 16.17
C ARG A 67 -10.58 -12.49 17.01
N LEU A 68 -10.52 -12.14 18.29
CA LEU A 68 -9.59 -12.76 19.22
C LEU A 68 -9.97 -14.25 19.42
N MET A 69 -9.01 -15.14 19.19
CA MET A 69 -9.25 -16.59 19.21
C MET A 69 -9.13 -17.21 20.60
N GLU A 70 -8.41 -16.54 21.50
CA GLU A 70 -8.17 -16.92 22.88
C GLU A 70 -8.24 -15.67 23.76
N ASP A 71 -8.34 -15.83 25.09
CA ASP A 71 -8.20 -14.71 26.02
C ASP A 71 -6.79 -14.14 25.95
N ASP A 72 -6.65 -12.83 26.00
CA ASP A 72 -5.35 -12.16 25.96
C ASP A 72 -5.29 -11.00 26.96
N THR A 73 -4.09 -10.49 27.19
CA THR A 73 -3.85 -9.33 28.05
C THR A 73 -2.97 -8.32 27.35
N PHE A 74 -3.45 -7.09 27.24
CA PHE A 74 -2.71 -5.99 26.65
C PHE A 74 -2.59 -4.84 27.66
N ASN A 75 -1.36 -4.44 27.99
CA ASN A 75 -1.08 -3.37 28.96
C ASN A 75 -1.81 -3.53 30.31
N GLY A 76 -1.97 -4.77 30.79
CA GLY A 76 -2.67 -5.09 32.03
C GLY A 76 -4.20 -5.18 31.90
N TYR A 77 -4.78 -4.90 30.71
CA TYR A 77 -6.20 -5.05 30.44
C TYR A 77 -6.49 -6.44 29.90
N HIS A 78 -7.45 -7.13 30.52
CA HIS A 78 -7.92 -8.41 30.03
C HIS A 78 -8.83 -8.21 28.81
N ILE A 79 -8.56 -8.94 27.73
CA ILE A 79 -9.33 -8.92 26.49
C ILE A 79 -9.91 -10.32 26.29
N PRO A 80 -11.24 -10.49 26.45
CA PRO A 80 -11.86 -11.81 26.31
C PRO A 80 -11.78 -12.38 24.90
N LYS A 81 -11.72 -13.70 24.81
CA LYS A 81 -11.94 -14.45 23.56
C LYS A 81 -13.24 -13.99 22.88
N GLY A 82 -13.19 -13.84 21.56
CA GLY A 82 -14.32 -13.40 20.74
C GLY A 82 -14.42 -11.88 20.58
N THR A 83 -13.60 -11.10 21.28
CA THR A 83 -13.50 -9.64 21.11
C THR A 83 -13.14 -9.30 19.67
N LEU A 84 -13.83 -8.32 19.08
CA LEU A 84 -13.49 -7.77 17.79
C LEU A 84 -12.40 -6.71 17.94
N VAL A 85 -11.32 -6.86 17.18
CA VAL A 85 -10.19 -5.94 17.16
C VAL A 85 -10.09 -5.29 15.78
N PHE A 86 -10.00 -3.97 15.77
CA PHE A 86 -9.83 -3.17 14.56
C PHE A 86 -8.45 -2.52 14.55
N GLY A 87 -7.66 -2.79 13.52
CA GLY A 87 -6.41 -2.09 13.30
C GLY A 87 -6.68 -0.74 12.63
N ASN A 88 -6.75 0.34 13.40
CA ASN A 88 -6.94 1.67 12.83
C ASN A 88 -5.65 2.09 12.10
N VAL A 89 -5.69 2.09 10.77
CA VAL A 89 -4.57 2.48 9.88
C VAL A 89 -4.78 3.87 9.25
N TRP A 90 -5.81 4.59 9.71
CA TRP A 90 -6.13 5.95 9.29
C TRP A 90 -5.05 6.95 9.70
#